data_f038de37f4a1686a5334f8380ec7dd05
#
_entry.id   f038de37f4a1686a5334f8380ec7dd05
#
_cell.length_a   1.000
_cell.length_b   1.000
_cell.length_c   1.000
_cell.angle_alpha   90.00
_cell.angle_beta   90.00
_cell.angle_gamma   90.00
#
_symmetry.space_group_name_H-M   'P 1'
#
loop_
_entity.id
_entity.type
_entity.pdbx_description
1 polymer ?
#
loop_
_entity_poly.entity_id
_entity_poly.type
_entity_poly.pdbx_seq_one_letter_code
_entity_poly.pdbx_strand_id
1 'polypeptide(L)'
;MHRKRYLFFDIDGTLVAGGYEHGYVPDSASLALDKLRKAGHFLCLCTGRSEALAVSYMHQMGFENMISDGGYGITIDGKLLGIQPLPKDKVIRLVRECEEKGFSWGIQPDNSDTRLAPNGRFEAITHDRYMKTKVQPGLDPEAFEEIYKAYIACFPGEEEQIGTLRDLPWCRFHQEYIFIEPSDKSYGIKKVLELMGADLSDAVVFGDSKNDLSMFHDPWTKVAMGNAIPELKELADYITANAEDDGIYKACEELNLF
;
A
#
# COMPACT_ATOMS: atom_id res chain seq x y z
N MET A 1 26.61 -2.51 -20.61
CA MET A 1 25.25 -2.97 -20.16
C MET A 1 25.13 -2.57 -18.70
N HIS A 2 24.07 -1.86 -18.35
CA HIS A 2 23.78 -1.57 -16.94
C HIS A 2 23.44 -2.87 -16.21
N ARG A 3 23.82 -2.98 -14.92
CA ARG A 3 23.39 -4.09 -14.06
C ARG A 3 21.87 -4.03 -13.94
N LYS A 4 21.17 -5.14 -14.14
CA LYS A 4 19.72 -5.21 -13.96
C LYS A 4 19.38 -4.82 -12.51
N ARG A 5 18.44 -3.90 -12.34
CA ARG A 5 17.92 -3.46 -11.04
C ARG A 5 16.45 -3.81 -10.94
N TYR A 6 15.97 -3.90 -9.69
CA TYR A 6 14.58 -4.15 -9.32
C TYR A 6 14.04 -2.90 -8.66
N LEU A 7 13.21 -2.15 -9.38
CA LEU A 7 12.72 -0.86 -8.92
C LEU A 7 11.29 -0.98 -8.40
N PHE A 8 11.08 -0.51 -7.19
CA PHE A 8 9.80 -0.54 -6.50
C PHE A 8 9.33 0.89 -6.25
N PHE A 9 8.16 1.22 -6.75
CA PHE A 9 7.61 2.57 -6.71
C PHE A 9 6.32 2.59 -5.91
N ASP A 10 6.23 3.50 -4.92
CA ASP A 10 4.93 3.87 -4.40
C ASP A 10 4.13 4.63 -5.46
N ILE A 11 2.81 4.74 -5.25
CA ILE A 11 1.90 5.40 -6.20
C ILE A 11 1.69 6.87 -5.81
N ASP A 12 1.05 7.10 -4.65
CA ASP A 12 0.49 8.39 -4.27
C ASP A 12 1.55 9.33 -3.68
N GLY A 13 1.90 10.41 -4.37
CA GLY A 13 3.00 11.30 -3.99
C GLY A 13 4.38 10.86 -4.49
N THR A 14 4.47 9.71 -5.18
CA THR A 14 5.69 9.19 -5.78
C THR A 14 5.58 9.16 -7.30
N LEU A 15 4.80 8.24 -7.89
CA LEU A 15 4.52 8.21 -9.33
C LEU A 15 3.39 9.15 -9.73
N VAL A 16 2.43 9.36 -8.84
CA VAL A 16 1.27 10.22 -9.03
C VAL A 16 1.45 11.51 -8.24
N ALA A 17 1.49 12.64 -8.93
CA ALA A 17 1.50 14.00 -8.37
C ALA A 17 0.08 14.57 -8.27
N GLY A 18 -0.10 15.72 -7.60
CA GLY A 18 -1.38 16.48 -7.57
C GLY A 18 -2.35 16.04 -6.48
N GLY A 19 -1.97 15.10 -5.60
CA GLY A 19 -2.78 14.64 -4.49
C GLY A 19 -3.95 13.74 -4.90
N TYR A 20 -4.77 13.35 -3.91
CA TYR A 20 -5.76 12.28 -4.07
C TYR A 20 -6.91 12.62 -5.05
N GLU A 21 -7.37 13.89 -5.11
CA GLU A 21 -8.52 14.28 -5.92
C GLU A 21 -8.17 14.61 -7.38
N HIS A 22 -6.93 15.04 -7.63
CA HIS A 22 -6.46 15.53 -8.93
C HIS A 22 -5.16 14.86 -9.36
N GLY A 23 -4.96 13.63 -8.94
CA GLY A 23 -3.74 12.89 -9.22
C GLY A 23 -3.50 12.68 -10.72
N TYR A 24 -2.28 12.92 -11.15
CA TYR A 24 -1.81 12.66 -12.51
C TYR A 24 -0.38 12.10 -12.48
N VAL A 25 -0.03 11.31 -13.49
CA VAL A 25 1.33 10.84 -13.69
C VAL A 25 2.07 11.88 -14.54
N PRO A 26 3.16 12.50 -14.03
CA PRO A 26 3.95 13.44 -14.84
C PRO A 26 4.51 12.77 -16.11
N ASP A 27 4.58 13.52 -17.22
CA ASP A 27 5.13 13.02 -18.48
C ASP A 27 6.58 12.53 -18.31
N SER A 28 7.36 13.21 -17.47
CA SER A 28 8.74 12.83 -17.14
C SER A 28 8.81 11.50 -16.40
N ALA A 29 7.87 11.21 -15.50
CA ALA A 29 7.80 9.92 -14.82
C ALA A 29 7.48 8.80 -15.82
N SER A 30 6.51 9.01 -16.71
CA SER A 30 6.20 8.08 -17.80
C SER A 30 7.39 7.82 -18.70
N LEU A 31 8.13 8.87 -19.07
CA LEU A 31 9.36 8.76 -19.88
C LEU A 31 10.45 7.98 -19.13
N ALA A 32 10.62 8.20 -17.83
CA ALA A 32 11.59 7.46 -17.01
C ALA A 32 11.24 5.97 -16.97
N LEU A 33 9.97 5.61 -16.74
CA LEU A 33 9.51 4.22 -16.75
C LEU A 33 9.79 3.53 -18.09
N ASP A 34 9.56 4.23 -19.21
CA ASP A 34 9.85 3.69 -20.54
C ASP A 34 11.36 3.45 -20.78
N LYS A 35 12.21 4.37 -20.32
CA LYS A 35 13.66 4.21 -20.39
C LYS A 35 14.16 3.05 -19.54
N LEU A 36 13.63 2.91 -18.31
CA LEU A 36 13.96 1.82 -17.40
C LEU A 36 13.59 0.45 -17.99
N ARG A 37 12.40 0.33 -18.61
CA ARG A 37 11.97 -0.89 -19.33
C ARG A 37 12.92 -1.22 -20.48
N LYS A 38 13.29 -0.23 -21.28
CA LYS A 38 14.25 -0.38 -22.39
C LYS A 38 15.65 -0.77 -21.92
N ALA A 39 16.06 -0.32 -20.74
CA ALA A 39 17.31 -0.73 -20.11
C ALA A 39 17.27 -2.16 -19.53
N GLY A 40 16.09 -2.80 -19.47
CA GLY A 40 15.92 -4.19 -19.03
C GLY A 40 15.76 -4.34 -17.52
N HIS A 41 15.40 -3.28 -16.82
CA HIS A 41 15.13 -3.32 -15.39
C HIS A 41 13.76 -3.99 -15.11
N PHE A 42 13.62 -4.54 -13.89
CA PHE A 42 12.35 -5.02 -13.37
C PHE A 42 11.64 -3.86 -12.66
N LEU A 43 10.40 -3.57 -13.05
CA LEU A 43 9.60 -2.49 -12.46
C LEU A 43 8.41 -3.07 -11.73
N CYS A 44 8.17 -2.60 -10.51
CA CYS A 44 7.08 -3.07 -9.66
C CYS A 44 6.42 -1.89 -8.92
N LEU A 45 5.10 -1.82 -8.94
CA LEU A 45 4.37 -0.94 -8.02
C LEU A 45 4.45 -1.50 -6.60
N CYS A 46 4.45 -0.62 -5.58
CA CYS A 46 4.47 -1.02 -4.18
C CYS A 46 3.54 -0.12 -3.35
N THR A 47 2.31 -0.56 -3.12
CA THR A 47 1.24 0.29 -2.58
C THR A 47 0.54 -0.28 -1.36
N GLY A 48 0.00 0.59 -0.50
CA GLY A 48 -0.94 0.23 0.57
C GLY A 48 -2.34 -0.11 0.06
N ARG A 49 -2.70 0.30 -1.17
CA ARG A 49 -4.01 0.01 -1.75
C ARG A 49 -4.21 -1.50 -1.89
N SER A 50 -5.47 -1.96 -1.74
CA SER A 50 -5.82 -3.34 -2.10
C SER A 50 -5.56 -3.61 -3.58
N GLU A 51 -5.28 -4.85 -3.93
CA GLU A 51 -5.04 -5.23 -5.34
C GLU A 51 -6.19 -4.80 -6.23
N ALA A 52 -7.43 -5.08 -5.83
CA ALA A 52 -8.63 -4.70 -6.60
C ALA A 52 -8.74 -3.19 -6.89
N LEU A 53 -8.22 -2.32 -6.02
CA LEU A 53 -8.20 -0.87 -6.22
C LEU A 53 -6.97 -0.39 -6.98
N ALA A 54 -5.86 -1.12 -6.90
CA ALA A 54 -4.58 -0.74 -7.50
C ALA A 54 -4.39 -1.26 -8.92
N VAL A 55 -5.08 -2.34 -9.32
CA VAL A 55 -4.88 -3.00 -10.61
C VAL A 55 -5.12 -2.06 -11.82
N SER A 56 -6.06 -1.13 -11.70
CA SER A 56 -6.30 -0.11 -12.73
C SER A 56 -5.10 0.83 -12.93
N TYR A 57 -4.46 1.25 -11.84
CA TYR A 57 -3.22 2.05 -11.88
C TYR A 57 -2.07 1.25 -12.48
N MET A 58 -1.94 -0.03 -12.12
CA MET A 58 -0.94 -0.93 -12.68
C MET A 58 -1.04 -0.97 -14.21
N HIS A 59 -2.23 -1.22 -14.75
CA HIS A 59 -2.46 -1.25 -16.20
C HIS A 59 -2.26 0.12 -16.86
N GLN A 60 -2.78 1.19 -16.27
CA GLN A 60 -2.69 2.54 -16.82
C GLN A 60 -1.23 3.02 -16.95
N MET A 61 -0.37 2.66 -16.01
CA MET A 61 1.06 3.01 -16.01
C MET A 61 1.92 1.94 -16.70
N GLY A 62 1.33 0.89 -17.28
CA GLY A 62 2.02 -0.17 -18.00
C GLY A 62 2.91 -1.06 -17.11
N PHE A 63 2.59 -1.21 -15.83
CA PHE A 63 3.25 -2.19 -14.97
C PHE A 63 2.64 -3.58 -15.15
N GLU A 64 3.48 -4.60 -15.02
CA GLU A 64 3.07 -6.01 -15.00
C GLU A 64 3.27 -6.62 -13.60
N ASN A 65 3.96 -5.91 -12.71
CA ASN A 65 4.26 -6.38 -11.37
C ASN A 65 3.79 -5.39 -10.32
N MET A 66 3.23 -5.90 -9.23
CA MET A 66 2.72 -5.08 -8.14
C MET A 66 2.80 -5.80 -6.80
N ILE A 67 3.19 -5.05 -5.79
CA ILE A 67 3.02 -5.37 -4.39
C ILE A 67 1.86 -4.49 -3.90
N SER A 68 0.78 -5.10 -3.48
CA SER A 68 -0.45 -4.47 -2.98
C SER A 68 -0.70 -4.82 -1.51
N ASP A 69 -1.83 -4.36 -0.98
CA ASP A 69 -2.30 -4.74 0.37
C ASP A 69 -1.23 -4.53 1.45
N GLY A 70 -0.56 -3.36 1.40
CA GLY A 70 0.46 -3.00 2.38
C GLY A 70 1.70 -3.90 2.40
N GLY A 71 1.97 -4.64 1.31
CA GLY A 71 3.10 -5.56 1.20
C GLY A 71 2.71 -7.04 1.11
N TYR A 72 1.43 -7.38 1.26
CA TYR A 72 0.97 -8.76 1.42
C TYR A 72 0.23 -9.33 0.20
N GLY A 73 -0.07 -8.52 -0.82
CA GLY A 73 -0.53 -8.95 -2.13
C GLY A 73 0.61 -8.93 -3.14
N ILE A 74 0.78 -9.99 -3.95
CA ILE A 74 1.85 -10.09 -4.94
C ILE A 74 1.28 -10.43 -6.31
N THR A 75 1.51 -9.56 -7.27
CA THR A 75 1.19 -9.75 -8.70
C THR A 75 2.49 -9.75 -9.50
N ILE A 76 2.73 -10.77 -10.31
CA ILE A 76 3.89 -10.90 -11.20
C ILE A 76 3.39 -11.24 -12.60
N ASP A 77 3.94 -10.57 -13.62
CA ASP A 77 3.58 -10.73 -15.02
C ASP A 77 2.04 -10.65 -15.24
N GLY A 78 1.41 -9.67 -14.58
CA GLY A 78 -0.02 -9.44 -14.64
C GLY A 78 -0.89 -10.45 -13.89
N LYS A 79 -0.29 -11.44 -13.20
CA LYS A 79 -1.02 -12.48 -12.50
C LYS A 79 -0.89 -12.31 -10.99
N LEU A 80 -2.02 -12.16 -10.30
CA LEU A 80 -2.08 -12.21 -8.84
C LEU A 80 -1.69 -13.60 -8.34
N LEU A 81 -0.60 -13.70 -7.60
CA LEU A 81 -0.11 -14.95 -7.00
C LEU A 81 -0.83 -15.26 -5.68
N GLY A 82 -1.30 -14.23 -4.98
CA GLY A 82 -2.07 -14.35 -3.75
C GLY A 82 -1.99 -13.09 -2.90
N ILE A 83 -2.91 -12.99 -1.93
CA ILE A 83 -2.93 -11.97 -0.88
C ILE A 83 -2.90 -12.73 0.45
N GLN A 84 -1.98 -12.38 1.33
CA GLN A 84 -1.93 -13.00 2.66
C GLN A 84 -3.02 -12.39 3.56
N PRO A 85 -3.92 -13.22 4.13
CA PRO A 85 -4.98 -12.72 4.99
C PRO A 85 -4.46 -12.30 6.38
N LEU A 86 -5.29 -11.54 7.08
CA LEU A 86 -5.09 -11.25 8.51
C LEU A 86 -5.27 -12.53 9.36
N PRO A 87 -4.67 -12.60 10.57
CA PRO A 87 -4.95 -13.68 11.51
C PRO A 87 -6.42 -13.67 11.93
N LYS A 88 -7.21 -14.57 11.36
CA LYS A 88 -8.68 -14.60 11.47
C LYS A 88 -9.16 -14.59 12.93
N ASP A 89 -8.55 -15.38 13.80
CA ASP A 89 -8.88 -15.44 15.22
C ASP A 89 -8.72 -14.11 15.94
N LYS A 90 -7.72 -13.32 15.55
CA LYS A 90 -7.49 -11.98 16.10
C LYS A 90 -8.51 -10.98 15.58
N VAL A 91 -8.86 -11.06 14.29
CA VAL A 91 -9.91 -10.20 13.71
C VAL A 91 -11.26 -10.47 14.35
N ILE A 92 -11.61 -11.73 14.59
CA ILE A 92 -12.85 -12.11 15.28
C ILE A 92 -12.88 -11.47 16.67
N ARG A 93 -11.80 -11.61 17.47
CA ARG A 93 -11.72 -10.98 18.80
C ARG A 93 -11.89 -9.46 18.75
N LEU A 94 -11.23 -8.82 17.78
CA LEU A 94 -11.35 -7.38 17.58
C LEU A 94 -12.81 -6.98 17.29
N VAL A 95 -13.47 -7.67 16.36
CA VAL A 95 -14.87 -7.39 16.00
C VAL A 95 -15.79 -7.57 17.20
N ARG A 96 -15.63 -8.63 17.98
CA ARG A 96 -16.44 -8.85 19.19
C ARG A 96 -16.24 -7.75 20.23
N GLU A 97 -14.99 -7.32 20.47
CA GLU A 97 -14.72 -6.19 21.36
C GLU A 97 -15.35 -4.89 20.83
N CYS A 98 -15.30 -4.64 19.53
CA CYS A 98 -15.96 -3.48 18.91
C CYS A 98 -17.47 -3.52 19.11
N GLU A 99 -18.11 -4.66 18.93
CA GLU A 99 -19.54 -4.84 19.18
C GLU A 99 -19.93 -4.55 20.64
N GLU A 100 -19.17 -5.09 21.59
CA GLU A 100 -19.39 -4.87 23.03
C GLU A 100 -19.26 -3.39 23.43
N LYS A 101 -18.29 -2.69 22.82
CA LYS A 101 -18.01 -1.27 23.09
C LYS A 101 -18.79 -0.28 22.23
N GLY A 102 -19.60 -0.79 21.29
CA GLY A 102 -20.44 0.02 20.42
C GLY A 102 -19.74 0.70 19.26
N PHE A 103 -18.50 0.28 18.91
CA PHE A 103 -17.81 0.72 17.71
C PHE A 103 -18.44 0.10 16.46
N SER A 104 -18.49 0.89 15.40
CA SER A 104 -18.94 0.41 14.09
C SER A 104 -17.79 -0.18 13.31
N TRP A 105 -18.01 -1.31 12.65
CA TRP A 105 -16.96 -2.05 11.97
C TRP A 105 -17.37 -2.56 10.60
N GLY A 106 -16.38 -2.90 9.79
CA GLY A 106 -16.53 -3.61 8.52
C GLY A 106 -15.36 -4.53 8.27
N ILE A 107 -15.55 -5.52 7.40
CA ILE A 107 -14.48 -6.45 6.96
C ILE A 107 -14.44 -6.55 5.45
N GLN A 108 -13.26 -6.92 4.92
CA GLN A 108 -13.06 -7.27 3.52
C GLN A 108 -12.63 -8.74 3.44
N PRO A 109 -13.55 -9.66 3.14
CA PRO A 109 -13.28 -11.09 3.11
C PRO A 109 -12.81 -11.59 1.75
N ASP A 110 -12.77 -10.73 0.75
CA ASP A 110 -12.36 -11.06 -0.61
C ASP A 110 -11.54 -9.92 -1.24
N ASN A 111 -10.94 -10.19 -2.39
CA ASN A 111 -10.22 -9.17 -3.17
C ASN A 111 -11.23 -8.37 -4.03
N SER A 112 -11.90 -7.42 -3.41
CA SER A 112 -12.86 -6.52 -4.07
C SER A 112 -12.71 -5.07 -3.62
N ASP A 113 -13.45 -4.17 -4.24
CA ASP A 113 -13.57 -2.76 -3.85
C ASP A 113 -14.63 -2.51 -2.78
N THR A 114 -15.12 -3.59 -2.16
CA THR A 114 -16.29 -3.56 -1.29
C THR A 114 -15.96 -4.16 0.08
N ARG A 115 -16.24 -3.40 1.15
CA ARG A 115 -16.28 -3.95 2.52
C ARG A 115 -17.68 -4.36 2.88
N LEU A 116 -17.82 -5.36 3.73
CA LEU A 116 -19.07 -5.76 4.35
C LEU A 116 -19.18 -5.11 5.73
N ALA A 117 -20.37 -4.62 6.08
CA ALA A 117 -20.67 -4.08 7.41
C ALA A 117 -22.01 -4.66 7.91
N PRO A 118 -22.20 -4.90 9.23
CA PRO A 118 -23.43 -5.49 9.75
C PRO A 118 -24.65 -4.57 9.62
N ASN A 119 -24.41 -3.27 9.52
CA ASN A 119 -25.44 -2.24 9.41
C ASN A 119 -24.86 -0.96 8.77
N GLY A 120 -25.71 0.05 8.54
CA GLY A 120 -25.32 1.31 7.89
C GLY A 120 -24.58 2.31 8.77
N ARG A 121 -24.26 1.99 10.05
CA ARG A 121 -23.62 2.95 10.97
C ARG A 121 -22.20 3.32 10.57
N PHE A 122 -21.43 2.36 10.01
CA PHE A 122 -20.06 2.65 9.56
C PHE A 122 -20.05 3.79 8.54
N GLU A 123 -20.84 3.67 7.50
CA GLU A 123 -20.93 4.68 6.43
C GLU A 123 -21.51 6.01 6.95
N ALA A 124 -22.52 5.94 7.84
CA ALA A 124 -23.11 7.12 8.44
C ALA A 124 -22.15 7.92 9.34
N ILE A 125 -21.17 7.27 9.97
CA ILE A 125 -20.15 7.91 10.80
C ILE A 125 -19.01 8.43 9.94
N THR A 126 -18.52 7.60 9.00
CA THR A 126 -17.26 7.87 8.30
C THR A 126 -17.46 8.71 7.03
N HIS A 127 -18.66 8.69 6.44
CA HIS A 127 -18.94 9.27 5.12
C HIS A 127 -17.90 8.87 4.06
N ASP A 128 -17.31 7.67 4.23
CA ASP A 128 -16.21 7.20 3.42
C ASP A 128 -16.61 6.97 1.96
N ARG A 129 -15.76 7.43 1.05
CA ARG A 129 -15.91 7.25 -0.40
C ARG A 129 -14.77 6.44 -1.03
N TYR A 130 -13.82 6.01 -0.20
CA TYR A 130 -12.67 5.23 -0.66
C TYR A 130 -13.07 3.84 -1.14
N MET A 131 -14.01 3.20 -0.42
CA MET A 131 -14.54 1.87 -0.73
C MET A 131 -16.06 1.86 -0.66
N LYS A 132 -16.66 0.97 -1.45
CA LYS A 132 -18.09 0.66 -1.33
C LYS A 132 -18.36 -0.05 0.01
N THR A 133 -19.46 0.28 0.64
CA THR A 133 -19.94 -0.44 1.83
C THR A 133 -21.21 -1.19 1.49
N LYS A 134 -21.17 -2.52 1.62
CA LYS A 134 -22.36 -3.37 1.49
C LYS A 134 -22.85 -3.76 2.87
N VAL A 135 -24.07 -3.38 3.21
CA VAL A 135 -24.71 -3.77 4.46
C VAL A 135 -25.20 -5.21 4.35
N GLN A 136 -24.78 -6.05 5.32
CA GLN A 136 -25.18 -7.44 5.45
C GLN A 136 -25.67 -7.69 6.88
N PRO A 137 -26.98 -7.61 7.15
CA PRO A 137 -27.54 -7.91 8.48
C PRO A 137 -27.16 -9.31 8.94
N GLY A 138 -26.73 -9.44 10.19
CA GLY A 138 -26.27 -10.72 10.73
C GLY A 138 -24.88 -11.13 10.23
N LEU A 139 -24.09 -10.18 9.71
CA LEU A 139 -22.71 -10.43 9.31
C LEU A 139 -21.92 -11.03 10.47
N ASP A 140 -21.37 -12.23 10.25
CA ASP A 140 -20.52 -12.93 11.20
C ASP A 140 -19.14 -13.18 10.56
N PRO A 141 -18.05 -12.60 11.11
CA PRO A 141 -16.70 -12.81 10.59
C PRO A 141 -16.27 -14.29 10.59
N GLU A 142 -16.85 -15.11 11.48
CA GLU A 142 -16.55 -16.54 11.56
C GLU A 142 -16.98 -17.32 10.31
N ALA A 143 -17.99 -16.81 9.58
CA ALA A 143 -18.52 -17.44 8.37
C ALA A 143 -17.57 -17.38 7.16
N PHE A 144 -16.54 -16.56 7.20
CA PHE A 144 -15.59 -16.39 6.10
C PHE A 144 -14.33 -17.24 6.33
N GLU A 145 -13.76 -17.78 5.26
CA GLU A 145 -12.52 -18.54 5.34
C GLU A 145 -11.34 -17.62 5.64
N GLU A 146 -11.27 -16.48 4.95
CA GLU A 146 -10.22 -15.47 5.05
C GLU A 146 -10.80 -14.07 5.26
N ILE A 147 -10.04 -13.20 5.91
CA ILE A 147 -10.33 -11.76 6.04
C ILE A 147 -9.03 -11.03 5.74
N TYR A 148 -9.02 -10.19 4.71
CA TYR A 148 -7.84 -9.47 4.26
C TYR A 148 -7.66 -8.14 4.97
N LYS A 149 -8.76 -7.44 5.27
CA LYS A 149 -8.77 -6.15 5.98
C LYS A 149 -9.99 -6.06 6.89
N ALA A 150 -9.85 -5.24 7.93
CA ALA A 150 -10.99 -4.80 8.73
C ALA A 150 -10.93 -3.27 8.90
N TYR A 151 -12.05 -2.67 9.24
CA TYR A 151 -12.23 -1.23 9.35
C TYR A 151 -13.02 -0.94 10.60
N ILE A 152 -12.55 -0.02 11.44
CA ILE A 152 -13.22 0.37 12.69
C ILE A 152 -13.47 1.86 12.64
N ALA A 153 -14.75 2.27 12.71
CA ALA A 153 -15.10 3.67 12.83
C ALA A 153 -14.77 4.16 14.25
N CYS A 154 -13.72 4.95 14.36
CA CYS A 154 -13.26 5.57 15.60
C CYS A 154 -12.43 6.82 15.30
N PHE A 155 -12.60 7.87 16.10
CA PHE A 155 -11.82 9.10 16.00
C PHE A 155 -10.48 8.99 16.74
N PRO A 156 -9.51 9.90 16.48
CA PRO A 156 -8.22 9.89 17.16
C PRO A 156 -8.36 9.90 18.69
N GLY A 157 -7.69 8.94 19.34
CA GLY A 157 -7.74 8.71 20.78
C GLY A 157 -8.79 7.69 21.22
N GLU A 158 -9.82 7.41 20.41
CA GLU A 158 -10.81 6.37 20.75
C GLU A 158 -10.24 4.96 20.58
N GLU A 159 -9.25 4.77 19.70
CA GLU A 159 -8.56 3.49 19.49
C GLU A 159 -7.91 2.96 20.77
N GLU A 160 -7.54 3.82 21.71
CA GLU A 160 -6.99 3.42 23.01
C GLU A 160 -7.97 2.58 23.85
N GLN A 161 -9.26 2.69 23.56
CA GLN A 161 -10.32 1.90 24.20
C GLN A 161 -10.39 0.48 23.66
N ILE A 162 -9.75 0.17 22.51
CA ILE A 162 -9.85 -1.12 21.83
C ILE A 162 -8.56 -1.92 22.12
N GLY A 163 -8.59 -2.73 23.18
CA GLY A 163 -7.41 -3.44 23.69
C GLY A 163 -6.84 -4.48 22.72
N THR A 164 -7.70 -5.09 21.89
CA THR A 164 -7.28 -6.11 20.90
C THR A 164 -6.50 -5.53 19.73
N LEU A 165 -6.52 -4.21 19.49
CA LEU A 165 -5.73 -3.56 18.45
C LEU A 165 -4.22 -3.79 18.59
N ARG A 166 -3.71 -3.98 19.82
CA ARG A 166 -2.30 -4.30 20.06
C ARG A 166 -1.81 -5.60 19.42
N ASP A 167 -2.75 -6.51 19.08
CA ASP A 167 -2.45 -7.82 18.51
C ASP A 167 -2.50 -7.86 16.99
N LEU A 168 -2.87 -6.74 16.35
CA LEU A 168 -3.07 -6.61 14.91
C LEU A 168 -2.33 -5.37 14.37
N PRO A 169 -1.83 -5.42 13.14
CA PRO A 169 -1.35 -4.22 12.48
C PRO A 169 -2.52 -3.31 12.13
N TRP A 170 -2.38 -2.04 12.45
CA TRP A 170 -3.38 -1.04 12.08
C TRP A 170 -2.73 0.30 11.72
N CYS A 171 -3.43 1.08 10.92
CA CYS A 171 -3.03 2.43 10.55
C CYS A 171 -4.25 3.35 10.42
N ARG A 172 -3.99 4.66 10.44
CA ARG A 172 -5.00 5.69 10.26
C ARG A 172 -4.63 6.57 9.09
N PHE A 173 -5.48 6.60 8.07
CA PHE A 173 -5.39 7.53 6.94
C PHE A 173 -6.51 8.57 6.98
N HIS A 174 -7.61 8.28 7.67
CA HIS A 174 -8.80 9.14 7.82
C HIS A 174 -9.05 9.46 9.29
N GLN A 175 -9.65 10.60 9.57
CA GLN A 175 -9.97 11.00 10.94
C GLN A 175 -11.04 10.10 11.58
N GLU A 176 -11.97 9.61 10.76
CA GLU A 176 -13.20 8.94 11.19
C GLU A 176 -13.05 7.44 11.42
N TYR A 177 -11.96 6.83 10.92
CA TYR A 177 -11.77 5.38 11.04
C TYR A 177 -10.32 4.94 10.89
N ILE A 178 -10.06 3.73 11.36
CA ILE A 178 -8.78 3.04 11.21
C ILE A 178 -8.92 1.82 10.31
N PHE A 179 -7.82 1.48 9.66
CA PHE A 179 -7.65 0.26 8.86
C PHE A 179 -6.90 -0.76 9.68
N ILE A 180 -7.41 -1.98 9.72
CA ILE A 180 -6.68 -3.14 10.20
C ILE A 180 -6.13 -3.82 8.97
N GLU A 181 -4.89 -3.56 8.67
CA GLU A 181 -4.19 -4.08 7.49
C GLU A 181 -2.69 -4.16 7.76
N PRO A 182 -1.98 -5.07 7.08
CA PRO A 182 -0.53 -5.07 7.10
C PRO A 182 0.02 -3.75 6.55
N SER A 183 1.13 -3.29 7.12
CA SER A 183 1.85 -2.12 6.65
C SER A 183 3.35 -2.43 6.64
N ASP A 184 3.73 -3.43 5.84
CA ASP A 184 5.14 -3.85 5.68
C ASP A 184 5.45 -4.10 4.20
N LYS A 185 5.65 -3.01 3.45
CA LYS A 185 6.04 -3.07 2.04
C LYS A 185 7.38 -3.82 1.85
N SER A 186 8.28 -3.80 2.85
CA SER A 186 9.56 -4.51 2.77
C SER A 186 9.39 -6.03 2.69
N TYR A 187 8.36 -6.56 3.35
CA TYR A 187 8.03 -7.98 3.26
C TYR A 187 7.73 -8.39 1.80
N GLY A 188 6.88 -7.65 1.12
CA GLY A 188 6.54 -7.90 -0.28
C GLY A 188 7.74 -7.76 -1.21
N ILE A 189 8.59 -6.73 -1.01
CA ILE A 189 9.82 -6.53 -1.79
C ILE A 189 10.75 -7.73 -1.65
N LYS A 190 10.99 -8.19 -0.41
CA LYS A 190 11.82 -9.39 -0.14
C LYS A 190 11.27 -10.63 -0.84
N LYS A 191 9.94 -10.81 -0.80
CA LYS A 191 9.27 -11.94 -1.49
C LYS A 191 9.42 -11.86 -3.00
N VAL A 192 9.27 -10.69 -3.60
CA VAL A 192 9.48 -10.50 -5.05
C VAL A 192 10.93 -10.77 -5.42
N LEU A 193 11.90 -10.25 -4.66
CA LEU A 193 13.31 -10.50 -4.93
C LEU A 193 13.67 -11.98 -4.82
N GLU A 194 13.14 -12.69 -3.80
CA GLU A 194 13.28 -14.13 -3.63
C GLU A 194 12.73 -14.89 -4.85
N LEU A 195 11.51 -14.56 -5.31
CA LEU A 195 10.89 -15.16 -6.49
C LEU A 195 11.70 -14.93 -7.77
N MET A 196 12.34 -13.76 -7.88
CA MET A 196 13.16 -13.38 -9.04
C MET A 196 14.61 -13.90 -8.95
N GLY A 197 15.02 -14.50 -7.83
CA GLY A 197 16.42 -14.91 -7.58
C GLY A 197 17.39 -13.74 -7.56
N ALA A 198 16.95 -12.57 -7.06
CA ALA A 198 17.71 -11.34 -7.04
C ALA A 198 18.28 -11.03 -5.64
N ASP A 199 19.42 -10.36 -5.60
CA ASP A 199 20.00 -9.90 -4.34
C ASP A 199 19.26 -8.66 -3.81
N LEU A 200 19.19 -8.50 -2.47
CA LEU A 200 18.61 -7.30 -1.85
C LEU A 200 19.28 -6.01 -2.34
N SER A 201 20.60 -6.03 -2.57
CA SER A 201 21.36 -4.87 -3.08
C SER A 201 21.02 -4.48 -4.53
N ASP A 202 20.27 -5.30 -5.26
CA ASP A 202 19.77 -4.97 -6.60
C ASP A 202 18.50 -4.13 -6.59
N ALA A 203 17.83 -4.03 -5.43
CA ALA A 203 16.62 -3.25 -5.31
C ALA A 203 16.88 -1.75 -5.21
N VAL A 204 15.93 -0.96 -5.72
CA VAL A 204 15.81 0.49 -5.55
C VAL A 204 14.37 0.78 -5.19
N VAL A 205 14.15 1.50 -4.10
CA VAL A 205 12.79 1.85 -3.64
C VAL A 205 12.56 3.35 -3.74
N PHE A 206 11.35 3.74 -4.09
CA PHE A 206 10.90 5.14 -4.19
C PHE A 206 9.67 5.33 -3.32
N GLY A 207 9.67 6.34 -2.46
CA GLY A 207 8.56 6.60 -1.56
C GLY A 207 8.53 8.03 -1.03
N ASP A 208 7.40 8.42 -0.42
CA ASP A 208 7.21 9.78 0.10
C ASP A 208 6.49 9.84 1.45
N SER A 209 5.76 8.81 1.87
CA SER A 209 4.87 8.91 3.00
C SER A 209 5.12 7.85 4.09
N LYS A 210 4.37 7.94 5.18
CA LYS A 210 4.57 7.11 6.38
C LYS A 210 4.47 5.60 6.11
N ASN A 211 3.62 5.18 5.16
CA ASN A 211 3.47 3.77 4.80
C ASN A 211 4.69 3.20 4.06
N ASP A 212 5.62 4.08 3.61
CA ASP A 212 6.87 3.69 2.94
C ASP A 212 8.02 3.45 3.93
N LEU A 213 7.89 3.86 5.18
CA LEU A 213 8.95 3.72 6.19
C LEU A 213 9.48 2.28 6.26
N SER A 214 8.60 1.28 6.12
CA SER A 214 9.02 -0.13 6.14
C SER A 214 10.05 -0.46 5.06
N MET A 215 9.99 0.17 3.87
CA MET A 215 10.99 -0.05 2.80
C MET A 215 12.29 0.75 2.99
N PHE A 216 12.38 1.64 3.98
CA PHE A 216 13.55 2.51 4.18
C PHE A 216 14.54 2.01 5.24
N HIS A 217 14.32 0.83 5.82
CA HIS A 217 15.21 0.23 6.82
C HIS A 217 16.12 -0.88 6.29
N ASP A 218 15.91 -1.34 5.06
CA ASP A 218 16.62 -2.46 4.48
C ASP A 218 17.86 -2.04 3.65
N PRO A 219 18.77 -2.98 3.29
CA PRO A 219 20.07 -2.66 2.69
C PRO A 219 20.03 -2.41 1.17
N TRP A 220 18.93 -2.02 0.60
CA TRP A 220 18.79 -1.59 -0.80
C TRP A 220 18.90 -0.07 -0.95
N THR A 221 18.94 0.42 -2.19
CA THR A 221 18.98 1.86 -2.46
C THR A 221 17.62 2.50 -2.19
N LYS A 222 17.57 3.54 -1.36
CA LYS A 222 16.37 4.24 -0.91
C LYS A 222 16.34 5.65 -1.47
N VAL A 223 15.32 5.96 -2.24
CA VAL A 223 15.09 7.26 -2.86
C VAL A 223 13.84 7.90 -2.24
N ALA A 224 14.03 8.97 -1.48
CA ALA A 224 12.92 9.78 -0.98
C ALA A 224 12.56 10.86 -2.00
N MET A 225 11.25 11.03 -2.26
CA MET A 225 10.76 12.14 -3.07
C MET A 225 10.99 13.49 -2.36
N GLY A 226 11.09 14.58 -3.12
CA GLY A 226 11.25 15.92 -2.56
C GLY A 226 10.08 16.34 -1.65
N ASN A 227 8.88 15.86 -1.94
CA ASN A 227 7.68 16.01 -1.12
C ASN A 227 7.57 14.99 0.02
N ALA A 228 8.57 14.11 0.23
CA ALA A 228 8.52 13.10 1.26
C ALA A 228 8.52 13.69 2.68
N ILE A 229 7.99 12.92 3.62
CA ILE A 229 8.04 13.25 5.05
C ILE A 229 9.50 13.31 5.55
N PRO A 230 9.78 14.12 6.60
CA PRO A 230 11.15 14.27 7.11
C PRO A 230 11.80 12.94 7.49
N GLU A 231 11.06 12.04 8.13
CA GLU A 231 11.56 10.75 8.59
C GLU A 231 12.05 9.86 7.43
N LEU A 232 11.39 9.90 6.28
CA LEU A 232 11.85 9.19 5.08
C LEU A 232 13.14 9.80 4.52
N LYS A 233 13.20 11.14 4.47
CA LYS A 233 14.39 11.85 3.99
C LYS A 233 15.63 11.58 4.83
N GLU A 234 15.46 11.41 6.14
CA GLU A 234 16.56 11.05 7.05
C GLU A 234 17.11 9.64 6.80
N LEU A 235 16.27 8.72 6.33
CA LEU A 235 16.64 7.32 6.03
C LEU A 235 17.12 7.11 4.60
N ALA A 236 16.87 8.06 3.70
CA ALA A 236 17.14 7.94 2.28
C ALA A 236 18.65 7.98 1.96
N ASP A 237 19.08 7.19 0.97
CA ASP A 237 20.41 7.31 0.37
C ASP A 237 20.46 8.47 -0.62
N TYR A 238 19.31 8.82 -1.22
CA TYR A 238 19.17 9.95 -2.15
C TYR A 238 17.80 10.63 -1.98
N ILE A 239 17.79 11.96 -1.95
CA ILE A 239 16.57 12.77 -1.97
C ILE A 239 16.47 13.44 -3.34
N THR A 240 15.42 13.11 -4.08
CA THR A 240 15.16 13.67 -5.40
C THR A 240 14.24 14.91 -5.33
N ALA A 241 13.80 15.44 -6.48
CA ALA A 241 12.80 16.51 -6.55
C ALA A 241 11.40 16.00 -6.18
N ASN A 242 10.42 16.91 -6.06
CA ASN A 242 9.03 16.52 -5.86
C ASN A 242 8.52 15.68 -7.03
N ALA A 243 7.46 14.91 -6.79
CA ALA A 243 6.83 14.11 -7.84
C ALA A 243 6.43 14.96 -9.07
N GLU A 244 5.90 16.16 -8.84
CA GLU A 244 5.49 17.14 -9.86
C GLU A 244 6.68 17.84 -10.56
N ASP A 245 7.87 17.82 -9.95
CA ASP A 245 9.09 18.50 -10.42
C ASP A 245 10.08 17.51 -11.05
N ASP A 246 9.61 16.50 -11.77
CA ASP A 246 10.40 15.47 -12.47
C ASP A 246 11.20 14.54 -11.52
N GLY A 247 10.77 14.35 -10.27
CA GLY A 247 11.54 13.66 -9.24
C GLY A 247 11.98 12.26 -9.64
N ILE A 248 11.09 11.43 -10.21
CA ILE A 248 11.43 10.07 -10.67
C ILE A 248 12.49 10.11 -11.77
N TYR A 249 12.31 10.98 -12.76
CA TYR A 249 13.25 11.09 -13.89
C TYR A 249 14.67 11.51 -13.41
N LYS A 250 14.73 12.54 -12.57
CA LYS A 250 16.00 13.07 -12.02
C LYS A 250 16.72 12.02 -11.17
N ALA A 251 15.98 11.27 -10.34
CA ALA A 251 16.58 10.19 -9.56
C ALA A 251 17.16 9.08 -10.44
N CYS A 252 16.46 8.69 -11.49
CA CYS A 252 16.94 7.67 -12.41
C CYS A 252 18.19 8.12 -13.18
N GLU A 253 18.29 9.40 -13.56
CA GLU A 253 19.52 9.97 -14.18
C GLU A 253 20.67 9.97 -13.19
N GLU A 254 20.49 10.49 -11.98
CA GLU A 254 21.54 10.56 -10.95
C GLU A 254 22.08 9.18 -10.57
N LEU A 255 21.19 8.20 -10.47
CA LEU A 255 21.56 6.81 -10.17
C LEU A 255 22.07 6.03 -11.41
N ASN A 256 22.19 6.68 -12.57
CA ASN A 256 22.65 6.08 -13.83
C ASN A 256 21.88 4.80 -14.18
N LEU A 257 20.56 4.83 -14.10
CA LEU A 257 19.70 3.67 -14.38
C LEU A 257 19.35 3.52 -15.87
N PHE A 258 19.62 4.55 -16.68
CA PHE A 258 19.46 4.52 -18.14
C PHE A 258 20.40 5.49 -18.87
#